data_55a145886b0fb2499f3cbdb054c3e875
#
_entry.id   55a145886b0fb2499f3cbdb054c3e875
#
_cell.length_a   1.000
_cell.length_b   1.000
_cell.length_c   1.000
_cell.angle_alpha   90.00
_cell.angle_beta   90.00
_cell.angle_gamma   90.00
#
_symmetry.space_group_name_H-M   'P 1'
#
loop_
_entity.id
_entity.type
_entity.pdbx_description
1 polymer ?
#
loop_
_entity_poly.entity_id
_entity_poly.type
_entity_poly.pdbx_seq_one_letter_code
_entity_poly.pdbx_strand_id
1 'polypeptide(L)'
;AMYELLRTIDAPAALRKLDKKQLHQLVEELRAYVLDSVSKTGGHLSSNLGTVELTIALHAVFDTPEDRIVWDVGHQTYPHKILTGRREAMARLRMQDGISGFPRRAESRYDTFGTAHSSTSISAALGMAVAAKAKGESRKCIAVIGDGAMSAGMAFEAMNNAGAMDTDLLVVLNDNEMSISRPVGALTNYLARLLSGRMYATARRASEHILKRVPAMWEFAKRTEEHVKGMVTPSTLFEEFGFNYIGPIDGHDLDTLLATLENIKQLKGPQFLHIVTRKGQGYKLAEEDPIAYHGPGKFDPAEGLKKSAPGKPTYSQVFGDWLCDMAKADERLVAVTPAMREGSGMVRYSEEFPLRYFDVGIAEQHAVTFAAGMACEGLRPVVAIYSTFLQRGYDQLIHDVAIQNLPVTFALDRGGLVGGDGATHNGAFDYAYLRTVPNLVVMAPSDAKECRQMLTTAVQLGKPAAVRYPRGAAPGDAGTELTALPPHQITRLGIAR
;
A
#
# COMPACT_ATOMS: atom_id res chain seq x y z
N ALA A 1 -11.06 18.15 -29.48
CA ALA A 1 -9.85 18.41 -28.69
C ALA A 1 -9.76 17.38 -27.58
N MET A 2 -8.53 16.93 -27.29
CA MET A 2 -8.27 15.97 -26.22
C MET A 2 -8.58 16.64 -24.86
N TYR A 3 -9.32 15.98 -23.97
CA TYR A 3 -9.66 16.45 -22.61
C TYR A 3 -10.60 17.70 -22.54
N GLU A 4 -11.57 17.81 -23.42
CA GLU A 4 -12.49 18.98 -23.43
C GLU A 4 -13.30 19.12 -22.15
N LEU A 5 -13.87 18.01 -21.67
CA LEU A 5 -14.67 17.99 -20.46
C LEU A 5 -13.81 18.11 -19.21
N LEU A 6 -12.70 17.35 -19.14
CA LEU A 6 -11.80 17.37 -17.99
C LEU A 6 -11.24 18.78 -17.70
N ARG A 7 -10.99 19.56 -18.74
CA ARG A 7 -10.51 20.95 -18.58
C ARG A 7 -11.49 21.88 -17.89
N THR A 8 -12.77 21.52 -17.86
CA THR A 8 -13.81 22.29 -17.16
C THR A 8 -13.96 21.93 -15.68
N ILE A 9 -13.25 20.89 -15.21
CA ILE A 9 -13.35 20.38 -13.86
C ILE A 9 -12.14 20.83 -13.04
N ASP A 10 -12.32 21.95 -12.33
CA ASP A 10 -11.30 22.48 -11.41
C ASP A 10 -11.60 22.17 -9.94
N ALA A 11 -12.81 21.68 -9.66
CA ALA A 11 -13.23 21.26 -8.34
C ALA A 11 -14.36 20.21 -8.44
N PRO A 12 -14.55 19.35 -7.43
CA PRO A 12 -15.65 18.38 -7.39
C PRO A 12 -17.05 18.99 -7.54
N ALA A 13 -17.24 20.24 -7.15
CA ALA A 13 -18.52 20.94 -7.35
C ALA A 13 -18.91 21.05 -8.84
N ALA A 14 -17.95 21.21 -9.74
CA ALA A 14 -18.19 21.18 -11.17
C ALA A 14 -18.54 19.77 -11.67
N LEU A 15 -17.86 18.75 -11.14
CA LEU A 15 -18.13 17.36 -11.47
C LEU A 15 -19.56 16.94 -11.08
N ARG A 16 -20.07 17.37 -9.94
CA ARG A 16 -21.41 17.07 -9.45
C ARG A 16 -22.54 17.64 -10.33
N LYS A 17 -22.24 18.56 -11.24
CA LYS A 17 -23.21 19.12 -12.21
C LYS A 17 -23.31 18.31 -13.50
N LEU A 18 -22.45 17.33 -13.70
CA LEU A 18 -22.41 16.51 -14.91
C LEU A 18 -23.55 15.49 -14.93
N ASP A 19 -24.10 15.25 -16.11
CA ASP A 19 -25.01 14.12 -16.34
C ASP A 19 -24.24 12.80 -16.47
N LYS A 20 -24.98 11.68 -16.52
CA LYS A 20 -24.37 10.36 -16.63
C LYS A 20 -23.48 10.17 -17.87
N LYS A 21 -23.90 10.71 -19.00
CA LYS A 21 -23.13 10.61 -20.26
C LYS A 21 -21.81 11.37 -20.13
N GLN A 22 -21.86 12.55 -19.54
CA GLN A 22 -20.67 13.37 -19.27
C GLN A 22 -19.74 12.69 -18.24
N LEU A 23 -20.28 12.03 -17.21
CA LEU A 23 -19.47 11.29 -16.25
C LEU A 23 -18.73 10.12 -16.92
N HIS A 24 -19.36 9.39 -17.84
CA HIS A 24 -18.68 8.35 -18.62
C HIS A 24 -17.59 8.92 -19.53
N GLN A 25 -17.84 10.06 -20.18
CA GLN A 25 -16.83 10.77 -20.96
C GLN A 25 -15.65 11.20 -20.07
N LEU A 26 -15.93 11.69 -18.85
CA LEU A 26 -14.90 12.10 -17.90
C LEU A 26 -14.01 10.93 -17.47
N VAL A 27 -14.56 9.72 -17.32
CA VAL A 27 -13.78 8.50 -17.05
C VAL A 27 -12.70 8.30 -18.10
N GLU A 28 -13.09 8.35 -19.39
CA GLU A 28 -12.16 8.14 -20.50
C GLU A 28 -11.08 9.24 -20.57
N GLU A 29 -11.50 10.50 -20.45
CA GLU A 29 -10.58 11.63 -20.48
C GLU A 29 -9.61 11.62 -19.28
N LEU A 30 -10.10 11.32 -18.09
CA LEU A 30 -9.27 11.27 -16.87
C LEU A 30 -8.26 10.11 -16.93
N ARG A 31 -8.68 8.94 -17.39
CA ARG A 31 -7.80 7.78 -17.59
C ARG A 31 -6.68 8.10 -18.58
N ALA A 32 -7.02 8.69 -19.70
CA ALA A 32 -6.04 9.10 -20.72
C ALA A 32 -5.08 10.17 -20.17
N TYR A 33 -5.59 11.12 -19.39
CA TYR A 33 -4.77 12.17 -18.79
C TYR A 33 -3.80 11.63 -17.74
N VAL A 34 -4.22 10.67 -16.93
CA VAL A 34 -3.35 9.99 -15.95
C VAL A 34 -2.20 9.29 -16.69
N LEU A 35 -2.51 8.52 -17.72
CA LEU A 35 -1.50 7.82 -18.51
C LEU A 35 -0.51 8.80 -19.15
N ASP A 36 -1.01 9.85 -19.80
CA ASP A 36 -0.19 10.87 -20.45
C ASP A 36 0.70 11.61 -19.43
N SER A 37 0.16 11.99 -18.29
CA SER A 37 0.92 12.69 -17.23
C SER A 37 2.02 11.82 -16.63
N VAL A 38 1.70 10.60 -16.21
CA VAL A 38 2.65 9.71 -15.54
C VAL A 38 3.73 9.22 -16.51
N SER A 39 3.41 9.03 -17.78
CA SER A 39 4.42 8.68 -18.79
C SER A 39 5.52 9.73 -18.91
N LYS A 40 5.21 11.00 -18.65
CA LYS A 40 6.15 12.14 -18.73
C LYS A 40 6.91 12.39 -17.43
N THR A 41 6.31 12.14 -16.29
CA THR A 41 6.92 12.44 -14.97
C THR A 41 7.51 11.21 -14.29
N GLY A 42 7.01 10.01 -14.62
CA GLY A 42 7.11 8.85 -13.77
C GLY A 42 6.14 8.95 -12.58
N GLY A 43 6.01 7.89 -11.82
CA GLY A 43 5.15 7.81 -10.65
C GLY A 43 4.38 6.49 -10.61
N HIS A 44 3.35 6.41 -9.78
CA HIS A 44 2.48 5.24 -9.70
C HIS A 44 1.48 5.25 -10.86
N LEU A 45 1.39 4.18 -11.62
CA LEU A 45 0.50 4.12 -12.79
C LEU A 45 -0.63 3.11 -12.62
N SER A 46 -0.29 1.82 -12.45
CA SER A 46 -1.29 0.74 -12.46
C SER A 46 -2.41 0.94 -11.44
N SER A 47 -2.06 1.39 -10.23
CA SER A 47 -3.02 1.65 -9.15
C SER A 47 -3.94 2.83 -9.47
N ASN A 48 -3.41 3.87 -10.12
CA ASN A 48 -4.19 5.05 -10.51
C ASN A 48 -5.18 4.76 -11.65
N LEU A 49 -4.78 3.95 -12.62
CA LEU A 49 -5.68 3.50 -13.69
C LEU A 49 -6.83 2.63 -13.14
N GLY A 50 -6.59 1.91 -12.05
CA GLY A 50 -7.61 1.10 -11.37
C GLY A 50 -8.63 1.87 -10.55
N THR A 51 -8.40 3.15 -10.24
CA THR A 51 -9.25 3.95 -9.34
C THR A 51 -9.97 5.12 -10.00
N VAL A 52 -9.98 5.20 -11.31
CA VAL A 52 -10.57 6.33 -12.03
C VAL A 52 -12.08 6.42 -11.78
N GLU A 53 -12.82 5.34 -11.99
CA GLU A 53 -14.26 5.28 -11.79
C GLU A 53 -14.63 5.50 -10.32
N LEU A 54 -13.91 4.87 -9.39
CA LEU A 54 -14.13 5.04 -7.95
C LEU A 54 -13.94 6.49 -7.53
N THR A 55 -12.89 7.14 -8.00
CA THR A 55 -12.59 8.54 -7.63
C THR A 55 -13.67 9.48 -8.13
N ILE A 56 -14.12 9.32 -9.37
CA ILE A 56 -15.22 10.10 -9.94
C ILE A 56 -16.49 9.85 -9.14
N ALA A 57 -16.85 8.60 -8.86
CA ALA A 57 -18.05 8.24 -8.12
C ALA A 57 -18.06 8.83 -6.71
N LEU A 58 -16.95 8.76 -5.98
CA LEU A 58 -16.82 9.34 -4.64
C LEU A 58 -17.03 10.85 -4.65
N HIS A 59 -16.41 11.56 -5.57
CA HIS A 59 -16.57 13.03 -5.67
C HIS A 59 -17.92 13.46 -6.25
N ALA A 60 -18.58 12.61 -7.02
CA ALA A 60 -19.93 12.86 -7.53
C ALA A 60 -21.01 12.72 -6.45
N VAL A 61 -20.88 11.73 -5.57
CA VAL A 61 -21.89 11.38 -4.57
C VAL A 61 -21.70 12.14 -3.26
N PHE A 62 -20.47 12.28 -2.80
CA PHE A 62 -20.15 12.93 -1.53
C PHE A 62 -19.79 14.41 -1.72
N ASP A 63 -20.17 15.22 -0.75
CA ASP A 63 -19.94 16.68 -0.77
C ASP A 63 -18.54 17.01 -0.24
N THR A 64 -17.52 16.60 -1.00
CA THR A 64 -16.12 16.86 -0.67
C THR A 64 -15.76 18.34 -0.87
N PRO A 65 -14.92 18.92 0.00
CA PRO A 65 -14.16 18.32 1.10
C PRO A 65 -14.90 18.30 2.44
N GLU A 66 -16.17 18.74 2.51
CA GLU A 66 -16.94 18.70 3.75
C GLU A 66 -17.16 17.26 4.21
N ASP A 67 -17.55 16.37 3.32
CA ASP A 67 -17.37 14.95 3.51
C ASP A 67 -15.88 14.61 3.34
N ARG A 68 -15.36 13.73 4.19
CA ARG A 68 -13.93 13.40 4.26
C ARG A 68 -13.61 12.10 3.55
N ILE A 69 -12.61 12.12 2.68
CA ILE A 69 -12.04 10.90 2.08
C ILE A 69 -10.61 10.75 2.58
N VAL A 70 -10.32 9.62 3.22
CA VAL A 70 -8.97 9.23 3.63
C VAL A 70 -8.52 8.09 2.73
N TRP A 71 -7.49 8.32 1.96
CA TRP A 71 -6.89 7.35 1.06
C TRP A 71 -5.80 6.57 1.76
N ASP A 72 -5.92 5.24 1.82
CA ASP A 72 -4.88 4.39 2.39
C ASP A 72 -3.68 4.33 1.45
N VAL A 73 -2.47 4.41 1.98
CA VAL A 73 -1.22 4.63 1.24
C VAL A 73 -1.27 5.94 0.43
N GLY A 74 -2.23 6.09 -0.44
CA GLY A 74 -2.43 7.30 -1.24
C GLY A 74 -1.69 7.32 -2.57
N HIS A 75 -1.04 6.23 -2.96
CA HIS A 75 -0.36 6.09 -4.25
C HIS A 75 -1.34 6.03 -5.45
N GLN A 76 -2.63 5.82 -5.19
CA GLN A 76 -3.72 5.74 -6.17
C GLN A 76 -4.52 7.04 -6.31
N THR A 77 -3.98 8.17 -5.88
CA THR A 77 -4.73 9.44 -5.74
C THR A 77 -4.47 10.47 -6.82
N TYR A 78 -3.85 10.10 -7.94
CA TYR A 78 -3.64 11.05 -9.04
C TYR A 78 -4.96 11.52 -9.67
N PRO A 79 -5.97 10.64 -9.92
CA PRO A 79 -7.31 11.09 -10.31
C PRO A 79 -7.91 12.08 -9.32
N HIS A 80 -7.77 11.84 -8.02
CA HIS A 80 -8.22 12.75 -6.97
C HIS A 80 -7.52 14.12 -7.06
N LYS A 81 -6.20 14.16 -7.24
CA LYS A 81 -5.45 15.41 -7.41
C LYS A 81 -5.90 16.19 -8.64
N ILE A 82 -6.09 15.51 -9.77
CA ILE A 82 -6.52 16.11 -11.02
C ILE A 82 -7.92 16.73 -10.87
N LEU A 83 -8.87 16.03 -10.25
CA LEU A 83 -10.25 16.48 -10.06
C LEU A 83 -10.40 17.56 -8.97
N THR A 84 -9.38 17.77 -8.17
CA THR A 84 -9.38 18.73 -7.06
C THR A 84 -8.47 19.94 -7.30
N GLY A 85 -8.31 20.36 -8.57
CA GLY A 85 -7.67 21.59 -8.95
C GLY A 85 -6.16 21.52 -9.19
N ARG A 86 -5.59 20.33 -9.23
CA ARG A 86 -4.13 20.14 -9.45
C ARG A 86 -3.79 19.51 -10.80
N ARG A 87 -4.71 19.59 -11.78
CA ARG A 87 -4.52 19.02 -13.11
C ARG A 87 -3.23 19.52 -13.77
N GLU A 88 -3.04 20.83 -13.86
CA GLU A 88 -1.85 21.43 -14.48
C GLU A 88 -0.58 21.14 -13.66
N ALA A 89 -0.71 21.06 -12.35
CA ALA A 89 0.40 20.76 -11.44
C ALA A 89 0.95 19.34 -11.60
N MET A 90 0.20 18.43 -12.23
CA MET A 90 0.67 17.07 -12.55
C MET A 90 1.96 17.07 -13.38
N ALA A 91 2.23 18.11 -14.17
CA ALA A 91 3.48 18.26 -14.91
C ALA A 91 4.74 18.30 -14.02
N ARG A 92 4.55 18.62 -12.73
CA ARG A 92 5.62 18.65 -11.72
C ARG A 92 5.41 17.64 -10.58
N LEU A 93 4.68 16.57 -10.86
CA LEU A 93 4.45 15.49 -9.91
C LEU A 93 5.78 14.90 -9.41
N ARG A 94 5.97 14.80 -8.09
CA ARG A 94 7.14 14.21 -7.44
C ARG A 94 8.47 14.95 -7.71
N MET A 95 8.39 16.20 -8.14
CA MET A 95 9.54 17.07 -8.40
C MET A 95 9.71 18.08 -7.27
N GLN A 96 10.90 18.68 -7.19
CA GLN A 96 11.15 19.79 -6.29
C GLN A 96 10.18 20.95 -6.62
N ASP A 97 9.57 21.52 -5.57
CA ASP A 97 8.55 22.57 -5.67
C ASP A 97 7.31 22.17 -6.49
N GLY A 98 7.12 20.87 -6.73
CA GLY A 98 5.95 20.29 -7.36
C GLY A 98 5.00 19.66 -6.35
N ILE A 99 3.99 18.96 -6.87
CA ILE A 99 3.02 18.25 -6.04
C ILE A 99 3.54 16.89 -5.57
N SER A 100 3.13 16.48 -4.37
CA SER A 100 3.46 15.18 -3.78
C SER A 100 2.83 14.03 -4.57
N GLY A 101 3.51 12.89 -4.57
CA GLY A 101 2.96 11.62 -5.06
C GLY A 101 1.90 10.99 -4.15
N PHE A 102 1.65 11.59 -2.98
CA PHE A 102 0.69 11.14 -1.96
C PHE A 102 -0.17 12.29 -1.48
N PRO A 103 -1.33 12.03 -0.86
CA PRO A 103 -2.12 13.08 -0.21
C PRO A 103 -1.31 13.84 0.84
N ARG A 104 -1.42 15.16 0.80
CA ARG A 104 -0.72 16.07 1.70
C ARG A 104 -1.62 17.23 2.10
N ARG A 105 -1.95 17.35 3.39
CA ARG A 105 -2.86 18.37 3.90
C ARG A 105 -2.43 19.80 3.58
N ALA A 106 -1.14 20.08 3.57
CA ALA A 106 -0.61 21.41 3.22
C ALA A 106 -0.75 21.75 1.73
N GLU A 107 -1.03 20.76 0.86
CA GLU A 107 -1.15 20.92 -0.59
C GLU A 107 -2.57 21.27 -1.01
N SER A 108 -3.59 20.70 -0.36
CA SER A 108 -4.98 20.86 -0.73
C SER A 108 -5.92 20.59 0.44
N ARG A 109 -7.02 21.39 0.53
CA ARG A 109 -8.10 21.12 1.48
C ARG A 109 -8.83 19.80 1.23
N TYR A 110 -8.71 19.22 0.04
CA TYR A 110 -9.28 17.94 -0.33
C TYR A 110 -8.42 16.75 0.13
N ASP A 111 -7.18 16.98 0.47
CA ASP A 111 -6.29 15.99 1.11
C ASP A 111 -6.52 16.03 2.62
N THR A 112 -7.59 15.40 3.06
CA THR A 112 -8.09 15.52 4.45
C THR A 112 -7.17 14.88 5.48
N PHE A 113 -6.36 13.91 5.06
CA PHE A 113 -5.34 13.25 5.86
C PHE A 113 -4.09 12.97 5.02
N GLY A 114 -2.91 13.29 5.55
CA GLY A 114 -1.65 12.96 4.90
C GLY A 114 -1.34 11.48 5.03
N THR A 115 -1.03 10.83 3.91
CA THR A 115 -0.71 9.40 3.87
C THR A 115 0.58 9.13 3.11
N ALA A 116 1.01 7.94 3.05
CA ALA A 116 2.02 7.29 2.23
C ALA A 116 2.43 5.93 2.82
N HIS A 117 2.37 5.77 4.15
CA HIS A 117 2.43 4.48 4.81
C HIS A 117 1.04 3.85 4.86
N SER A 118 0.97 2.52 4.76
CA SER A 118 -0.29 1.79 4.66
C SER A 118 -1.07 1.71 5.97
N SER A 119 -2.35 1.37 5.83
CA SER A 119 -3.19 0.84 6.91
C SER A 119 -3.63 1.84 7.96
N THR A 120 -3.51 3.15 7.67
CA THR A 120 -3.90 4.24 8.58
C THR A 120 -5.30 4.77 8.30
N SER A 121 -5.88 4.48 7.13
CA SER A 121 -7.09 5.14 6.63
C SER A 121 -8.32 4.91 7.50
N ILE A 122 -8.55 3.69 7.94
CA ILE A 122 -9.75 3.34 8.73
C ILE A 122 -9.69 4.03 10.10
N SER A 123 -8.55 3.98 10.78
CA SER A 123 -8.36 4.69 12.06
C SER A 123 -8.57 6.19 11.92
N ALA A 124 -7.98 6.80 10.89
CA ALA A 124 -8.09 8.25 10.67
C ALA A 124 -9.53 8.66 10.33
N ALA A 125 -10.20 7.93 9.44
CA ALA A 125 -11.59 8.20 9.08
C ALA A 125 -12.55 7.98 10.25
N LEU A 126 -12.32 6.94 11.08
CA LEU A 126 -13.07 6.71 12.31
C LEU A 126 -12.92 7.89 13.28
N GLY A 127 -11.70 8.37 13.50
CA GLY A 127 -11.45 9.56 14.33
C GLY A 127 -12.18 10.79 13.82
N MET A 128 -12.21 11.00 12.50
CA MET A 128 -12.96 12.11 11.89
C MET A 128 -14.47 11.96 12.07
N ALA A 129 -15.00 10.73 11.94
CA ALA A 129 -16.41 10.43 12.12
C ALA A 129 -16.86 10.65 13.58
N VAL A 130 -16.06 10.21 14.54
CA VAL A 130 -16.29 10.46 15.97
C VAL A 130 -16.30 11.96 16.27
N ALA A 131 -15.33 12.71 15.71
CA ALA A 131 -15.27 14.15 15.88
C ALA A 131 -16.48 14.87 15.27
N ALA A 132 -16.94 14.45 14.09
CA ALA A 132 -18.15 14.99 13.47
C ALA A 132 -19.38 14.75 14.35
N LYS A 133 -19.56 13.53 14.86
CA LYS A 133 -20.65 13.19 15.79
C LYS A 133 -20.61 14.04 17.06
N ALA A 134 -19.44 14.20 17.66
CA ALA A 134 -19.26 15.02 18.85
C ALA A 134 -19.60 16.51 18.64
N LYS A 135 -19.42 17.03 17.41
CA LYS A 135 -19.76 18.38 17.03
C LYS A 135 -21.19 18.55 16.51
N GLY A 136 -21.97 17.46 16.41
CA GLY A 136 -23.29 17.49 15.81
C GLY A 136 -23.30 17.74 14.30
N GLU A 137 -22.19 17.45 13.62
CA GLU A 137 -22.06 17.56 12.17
C GLU A 137 -22.55 16.29 11.47
N SER A 138 -23.18 16.44 10.32
CA SER A 138 -23.72 15.32 9.51
C SER A 138 -22.75 14.81 8.43
N ARG A 139 -21.49 15.24 8.47
CA ARG A 139 -20.50 14.89 7.46
C ARG A 139 -20.23 13.39 7.40
N LYS A 140 -20.01 12.89 6.20
CA LYS A 140 -19.61 11.52 5.97
C LYS A 140 -18.08 11.39 5.98
N CYS A 141 -17.59 10.28 6.53
CA CYS A 141 -16.16 9.96 6.56
C CYS A 141 -15.93 8.62 5.88
N ILE A 142 -15.05 8.62 4.90
CA ILE A 142 -14.80 7.49 4.01
C ILE A 142 -13.32 7.12 4.08
N ALA A 143 -13.02 5.84 4.32
CA ALA A 143 -11.70 5.26 4.17
C ALA A 143 -11.68 4.42 2.90
N VAL A 144 -10.72 4.67 2.01
CA VAL A 144 -10.47 3.83 0.82
C VAL A 144 -9.20 3.06 1.07
N ILE A 145 -9.29 1.74 1.14
CA ILE A 145 -8.18 0.85 1.47
C ILE A 145 -8.05 -0.29 0.47
N GLY A 146 -6.82 -0.62 0.07
CA GLY A 146 -6.54 -1.77 -0.77
C GLY A 146 -6.46 -3.07 0.03
N ASP A 147 -6.65 -4.20 -0.65
CA ASP A 147 -6.58 -5.55 -0.07
C ASP A 147 -5.25 -5.83 0.63
N GLY A 148 -4.13 -5.41 0.05
CA GLY A 148 -2.80 -5.54 0.67
C GLY A 148 -2.67 -4.77 2.00
N ALA A 149 -3.19 -3.55 2.06
CA ALA A 149 -3.15 -2.73 3.28
C ALA A 149 -4.11 -3.21 4.38
N MET A 150 -5.16 -3.94 4.00
CA MET A 150 -6.10 -4.57 4.95
C MET A 150 -5.44 -5.66 5.80
N SER A 151 -4.34 -6.24 5.37
CA SER A 151 -3.67 -7.33 6.09
C SER A 151 -2.88 -6.87 7.33
N ALA A 152 -2.65 -5.57 7.51
CA ALA A 152 -1.91 -5.05 8.65
C ALA A 152 -2.76 -5.00 9.93
N GLY A 153 -2.12 -5.21 11.09
CA GLY A 153 -2.78 -5.25 12.39
C GLY A 153 -3.62 -4.01 12.69
N MET A 154 -3.10 -2.82 12.38
CA MET A 154 -3.81 -1.57 12.64
C MET A 154 -5.14 -1.45 11.89
N ALA A 155 -5.27 -2.03 10.69
CA ALA A 155 -6.55 -2.09 9.99
C ALA A 155 -7.57 -2.97 10.73
N PHE A 156 -7.15 -4.10 11.27
CA PHE A 156 -8.00 -4.97 12.12
C PHE A 156 -8.38 -4.31 13.44
N GLU A 157 -7.44 -3.63 14.10
CA GLU A 157 -7.69 -2.87 15.33
C GLU A 157 -8.74 -1.77 15.08
N ALA A 158 -8.61 -1.04 13.98
CA ALA A 158 -9.56 0.00 13.60
C ALA A 158 -10.96 -0.56 13.30
N MET A 159 -11.04 -1.67 12.56
CA MET A 159 -12.33 -2.33 12.28
C MET A 159 -12.98 -2.87 13.55
N ASN A 160 -12.22 -3.53 14.40
CA ASN A 160 -12.71 -4.05 15.69
C ASN A 160 -13.31 -2.91 16.55
N ASN A 161 -12.64 -1.76 16.61
CA ASN A 161 -13.13 -0.61 17.34
C ASN A 161 -14.34 0.04 16.68
N ALA A 162 -14.29 0.25 15.35
CA ALA A 162 -15.37 0.86 14.58
C ALA A 162 -16.69 0.07 14.65
N GLY A 163 -16.59 -1.26 14.59
CA GLY A 163 -17.77 -2.14 14.66
C GLY A 163 -18.50 -2.10 15.98
N ALA A 164 -17.80 -1.76 17.07
CA ALA A 164 -18.40 -1.56 18.40
C ALA A 164 -18.97 -0.15 18.62
N MET A 165 -18.75 0.76 17.67
CA MET A 165 -19.22 2.14 17.74
C MET A 165 -20.40 2.37 16.80
N ASP A 166 -21.44 3.04 17.28
CA ASP A 166 -22.52 3.56 16.44
C ASP A 166 -22.07 4.89 15.78
N THR A 167 -21.23 4.78 14.77
CA THR A 167 -20.59 5.91 14.08
C THR A 167 -20.70 5.73 12.58
N ASP A 168 -21.12 6.78 11.89
CA ASP A 168 -21.24 6.78 10.43
C ASP A 168 -19.85 6.76 9.79
N LEU A 169 -19.37 5.60 9.43
CA LEU A 169 -18.10 5.36 8.73
C LEU A 169 -18.36 4.50 7.51
N LEU A 170 -17.81 4.88 6.37
CA LEU A 170 -17.74 4.04 5.18
C LEU A 170 -16.30 3.58 4.95
N VAL A 171 -16.09 2.27 4.94
CA VAL A 171 -14.85 1.65 4.45
C VAL A 171 -15.10 1.13 3.04
N VAL A 172 -14.30 1.57 2.08
CA VAL A 172 -14.30 1.04 0.71
C VAL A 172 -13.06 0.18 0.55
N LEU A 173 -13.26 -1.13 0.47
CA LEU A 173 -12.20 -2.07 0.12
C LEU A 173 -12.07 -2.12 -1.40
N ASN A 174 -10.94 -1.64 -1.91
CA ASN A 174 -10.55 -1.74 -3.30
C ASN A 174 -9.72 -3.01 -3.50
N ASP A 175 -10.40 -4.09 -3.83
CA ASP A 175 -9.81 -5.41 -4.05
C ASP A 175 -9.38 -5.55 -5.51
N ASN A 176 -8.10 -5.65 -5.75
CA ASN A 176 -7.54 -5.85 -7.08
C ASN A 176 -6.70 -7.13 -7.17
N GLU A 177 -6.83 -8.04 -6.20
CA GLU A 177 -6.13 -9.32 -6.08
C GLU A 177 -4.59 -9.18 -6.12
N MET A 178 -4.06 -7.97 -5.82
CA MET A 178 -2.62 -7.70 -5.91
C MET A 178 -2.17 -6.69 -4.86
N SER A 179 -1.08 -7.02 -4.18
CA SER A 179 -0.25 -6.04 -3.46
C SER A 179 0.91 -5.54 -4.35
N ILE A 180 1.97 -4.98 -3.80
CA ILE A 180 3.20 -4.60 -4.52
C ILE A 180 3.88 -5.84 -5.14
N SER A 181 3.80 -6.98 -4.46
CA SER A 181 4.16 -8.32 -4.93
C SER A 181 2.92 -9.22 -4.95
N ARG A 182 3.08 -10.49 -5.32
CA ARG A 182 1.96 -11.45 -5.28
C ARG A 182 1.34 -11.47 -3.89
N PRO A 183 0.00 -11.46 -3.78
CA PRO A 183 -0.69 -11.45 -2.50
C PRO A 183 -0.29 -12.66 -1.65
N VAL A 184 -0.11 -12.43 -0.36
CA VAL A 184 0.21 -13.47 0.61
C VAL A 184 -0.77 -13.47 1.78
N GLY A 185 -0.94 -14.62 2.41
CA GLY A 185 -1.71 -14.77 3.64
C GLY A 185 -3.14 -15.26 3.45
N ALA A 186 -3.75 -15.65 4.57
CA ALA A 186 -5.08 -16.25 4.60
C ALA A 186 -6.19 -15.26 4.21
N LEU A 187 -6.01 -13.98 4.48
CA LEU A 187 -6.98 -12.95 4.10
C LEU A 187 -7.16 -12.88 2.58
N THR A 188 -6.05 -12.95 1.82
CA THR A 188 -6.10 -13.00 0.36
C THR A 188 -6.90 -14.19 -0.14
N ASN A 189 -6.66 -15.38 0.42
CA ASN A 189 -7.42 -16.58 0.09
C ASN A 189 -8.90 -16.45 0.47
N TYR A 190 -9.20 -15.75 1.56
CA TYR A 190 -10.58 -15.46 1.99
C TYR A 190 -11.29 -14.54 0.98
N LEU A 191 -10.64 -13.43 0.58
CA LEU A 191 -11.19 -12.50 -0.40
C LEU A 191 -11.41 -13.19 -1.76
N ALA A 192 -10.43 -13.97 -2.24
CA ALA A 192 -10.57 -14.75 -3.48
C ALA A 192 -11.78 -15.72 -3.42
N ARG A 193 -12.06 -16.33 -2.27
CA ARG A 193 -13.25 -17.17 -2.09
C ARG A 193 -14.55 -16.37 -2.14
N LEU A 194 -14.58 -15.15 -1.60
CA LEU A 194 -15.73 -14.27 -1.74
C LEU A 194 -16.02 -13.94 -3.21
N LEU A 195 -14.94 -13.72 -4.01
CA LEU A 195 -15.07 -13.42 -5.43
C LEU A 195 -15.47 -14.63 -6.28
N SER A 196 -14.97 -15.82 -5.96
CA SER A 196 -15.26 -17.06 -6.70
C SER A 196 -16.62 -17.67 -6.34
N GLY A 197 -17.26 -17.22 -5.26
CA GLY A 197 -18.53 -17.74 -4.78
C GLY A 197 -19.72 -17.36 -5.67
N ARG A 198 -20.85 -18.09 -5.49
CA ARG A 198 -22.11 -17.81 -6.20
C ARG A 198 -22.62 -16.37 -6.01
N MET A 199 -22.19 -15.69 -4.94
CA MET A 199 -22.57 -14.29 -4.65
C MET A 199 -22.06 -13.31 -5.70
N TYR A 200 -20.80 -13.43 -6.15
CA TYR A 200 -20.27 -12.55 -7.21
C TYR A 200 -20.95 -12.77 -8.55
N ALA A 201 -21.19 -14.01 -8.94
CA ALA A 201 -21.90 -14.35 -10.17
C ALA A 201 -23.37 -13.85 -10.16
N THR A 202 -24.01 -13.88 -8.96
CA THR A 202 -25.38 -13.40 -8.77
C THR A 202 -25.42 -11.86 -8.73
N ALA A 203 -24.48 -11.21 -8.08
CA ALA A 203 -24.36 -9.74 -8.05
C ALA A 203 -24.08 -9.17 -9.44
N ARG A 204 -23.20 -9.81 -10.22
CA ARG A 204 -22.92 -9.41 -11.61
C ARG A 204 -24.15 -9.56 -12.53
N ARG A 205 -24.94 -10.63 -12.37
CA ARG A 205 -26.19 -10.81 -13.12
C ARG A 205 -27.31 -9.88 -12.64
N ALA A 206 -27.32 -9.56 -11.33
CA ALA A 206 -28.29 -8.63 -10.78
C ALA A 206 -28.00 -7.19 -11.19
N SER A 207 -26.74 -6.77 -11.32
CA SER A 207 -26.38 -5.43 -11.79
C SER A 207 -26.83 -5.20 -13.24
N GLU A 208 -26.79 -6.24 -14.10
CA GLU A 208 -27.34 -6.17 -15.47
C GLU A 208 -28.88 -6.05 -15.51
N HIS A 209 -29.59 -6.50 -14.46
CA HIS A 209 -31.04 -6.47 -14.38
C HIS A 209 -31.62 -5.37 -13.48
N ILE A 210 -30.88 -4.89 -12.48
CA ILE A 210 -31.31 -3.85 -11.51
C ILE A 210 -31.37 -2.45 -12.15
N LEU A 211 -30.61 -2.18 -13.18
CA LEU A 211 -30.65 -0.92 -13.94
C LEU A 211 -32.03 -0.59 -14.53
N LYS A 212 -32.98 -1.50 -14.53
CA LYS A 212 -34.31 -1.28 -15.15
C LYS A 212 -35.46 -1.06 -14.16
N ARG A 213 -35.33 -1.29 -12.82
CA ARG A 213 -36.47 -1.18 -11.86
C ARG A 213 -36.03 -0.96 -10.40
N VAL A 214 -35.71 0.24 -10.01
CA VAL A 214 -34.99 0.48 -8.73
C VAL A 214 -35.79 0.81 -7.46
N PRO A 215 -36.99 1.39 -7.40
CA PRO A 215 -37.51 1.76 -6.07
C PRO A 215 -38.18 0.62 -5.26
N ALA A 216 -38.78 -0.36 -5.92
CA ALA A 216 -39.60 -1.37 -5.22
C ALA A 216 -38.83 -2.59 -4.69
N MET A 217 -37.63 -2.86 -5.21
CA MET A 217 -36.87 -4.08 -4.86
C MET A 217 -36.03 -3.95 -3.60
N TRP A 218 -35.67 -2.74 -3.19
CA TRP A 218 -34.90 -2.54 -1.95
C TRP A 218 -35.74 -2.89 -0.69
N GLU A 219 -37.01 -2.48 -0.66
CA GLU A 219 -37.91 -2.90 0.41
C GLU A 219 -38.22 -4.40 0.39
N PHE A 220 -38.27 -4.98 -0.81
CA PHE A 220 -38.48 -6.43 -0.97
C PHE A 220 -37.24 -7.23 -0.54
N ALA A 221 -36.04 -6.75 -0.86
CA ALA A 221 -34.79 -7.37 -0.40
C ALA A 221 -34.67 -7.34 1.14
N LYS A 222 -35.04 -6.23 1.77
CA LYS A 222 -35.04 -6.10 3.23
C LYS A 222 -36.07 -7.02 3.90
N ARG A 223 -37.23 -7.22 3.30
CA ARG A 223 -38.24 -8.19 3.78
C ARG A 223 -37.88 -9.63 3.48
N THR A 224 -37.15 -9.89 2.40
CA THR A 224 -36.67 -11.23 2.05
C THR A 224 -35.50 -11.65 2.94
N GLU A 225 -34.68 -10.69 3.37
CA GLU A 225 -33.57 -10.89 4.32
C GLU A 225 -34.09 -11.38 5.69
N GLU A 226 -35.23 -10.89 6.16
CA GLU A 226 -35.85 -11.38 7.37
C GLU A 226 -36.45 -12.80 7.24
N HIS A 227 -36.83 -13.23 6.03
CA HIS A 227 -37.39 -14.57 5.79
C HIS A 227 -36.35 -15.61 5.32
N VAL A 228 -35.17 -15.18 4.83
CA VAL A 228 -34.04 -16.05 4.43
C VAL A 228 -33.11 -16.34 5.63
N LYS A 229 -33.30 -15.72 6.79
CA LYS A 229 -32.56 -16.05 8.03
C LYS A 229 -32.72 -17.50 8.52
N GLY A 230 -33.44 -18.33 7.80
CA GLY A 230 -33.51 -19.78 8.02
C GLY A 230 -32.51 -20.62 7.19
N MET A 231 -31.84 -20.02 6.19
CA MET A 231 -30.72 -20.63 5.47
C MET A 231 -29.45 -19.96 5.93
N VAL A 232 -28.65 -20.64 6.73
CA VAL A 232 -27.37 -20.18 7.25
C VAL A 232 -26.40 -19.96 6.09
N THR A 233 -26.42 -18.78 5.49
CA THR A 233 -25.26 -18.29 4.74
C THR A 233 -24.23 -17.82 5.76
N PRO A 234 -23.00 -18.34 5.75
CA PRO A 234 -21.96 -17.84 6.65
C PRO A 234 -21.83 -16.34 6.49
N SER A 235 -21.86 -15.58 7.59
CA SER A 235 -21.57 -14.16 7.59
C SER A 235 -20.12 -13.92 7.12
N THR A 236 -19.88 -12.76 6.53
CA THR A 236 -18.51 -12.38 6.18
C THR A 236 -17.73 -11.97 7.42
N LEU A 237 -16.39 -12.02 7.34
CA LEU A 237 -15.51 -11.51 8.39
C LEU A 237 -15.86 -10.07 8.79
N PHE A 238 -16.27 -9.24 7.83
CA PHE A 238 -16.60 -7.84 8.05
C PHE A 238 -17.92 -7.66 8.82
N GLU A 239 -18.91 -8.52 8.58
CA GLU A 239 -20.15 -8.57 9.34
C GLU A 239 -19.92 -9.03 10.78
N GLU A 240 -19.02 -9.97 11.00
CA GLU A 240 -18.60 -10.39 12.34
C GLU A 240 -17.94 -9.25 13.13
N PHE A 241 -17.27 -8.31 12.45
CA PHE A 241 -16.77 -7.08 13.06
C PHE A 241 -17.86 -6.03 13.33
N GLY A 242 -19.09 -6.24 12.86
CA GLY A 242 -20.21 -5.32 13.07
C GLY A 242 -20.45 -4.32 11.93
N PHE A 243 -19.82 -4.50 10.77
CA PHE A 243 -20.09 -3.69 9.59
C PHE A 243 -21.27 -4.23 8.79
N ASN A 244 -22.03 -3.32 8.17
CA ASN A 244 -22.94 -3.69 7.09
C ASN A 244 -22.11 -3.91 5.82
N TYR A 245 -21.99 -5.16 5.39
CA TYR A 245 -21.18 -5.53 4.23
C TYR A 245 -22.01 -5.47 2.95
N ILE A 246 -21.47 -4.77 1.94
CA ILE A 246 -22.08 -4.57 0.63
C ILE A 246 -21.05 -4.96 -0.44
N GLY A 247 -21.44 -5.84 -1.34
CA GLY A 247 -20.58 -6.29 -2.43
C GLY A 247 -20.37 -7.81 -2.45
N PRO A 248 -19.37 -8.27 -3.21
CA PRO A 248 -18.47 -7.49 -4.08
C PRO A 248 -19.19 -6.96 -5.33
N ILE A 249 -18.81 -5.75 -5.76
CA ILE A 249 -19.32 -5.13 -7.00
C ILE A 249 -18.16 -4.79 -7.95
N ASP A 250 -18.45 -4.64 -9.23
CA ASP A 250 -17.47 -4.22 -10.24
C ASP A 250 -17.12 -2.74 -10.03
N GLY A 251 -15.87 -2.47 -9.63
CA GLY A 251 -15.34 -1.12 -9.42
C GLY A 251 -15.07 -0.33 -10.70
N HIS A 252 -15.27 -0.93 -11.88
CA HIS A 252 -15.22 -0.26 -13.18
C HIS A 252 -16.60 -0.01 -13.79
N ASP A 253 -17.66 -0.45 -13.14
CA ASP A 253 -19.05 -0.11 -13.49
C ASP A 253 -19.46 1.18 -12.79
N LEU A 254 -19.28 2.33 -13.45
CA LEU A 254 -19.56 3.64 -12.89
C LEU A 254 -21.03 3.79 -12.45
N ASP A 255 -21.98 3.29 -13.24
CA ASP A 255 -23.39 3.43 -12.90
C ASP A 255 -23.75 2.65 -11.65
N THR A 256 -23.22 1.44 -11.49
CA THR A 256 -23.38 0.65 -10.27
C THR A 256 -22.70 1.30 -9.06
N LEU A 257 -21.51 1.86 -9.23
CA LEU A 257 -20.82 2.60 -8.16
C LEU A 257 -21.63 3.81 -7.69
N LEU A 258 -22.11 4.62 -8.62
CA LEU A 258 -22.91 5.81 -8.30
C LEU A 258 -24.17 5.44 -7.53
N ALA A 259 -24.96 4.48 -8.03
CA ALA A 259 -26.19 4.05 -7.38
C ALA A 259 -25.94 3.44 -5.99
N THR A 260 -24.90 2.61 -5.86
CA THR A 260 -24.54 1.97 -4.59
C THR A 260 -24.09 3.00 -3.56
N LEU A 261 -23.23 3.95 -3.93
CA LEU A 261 -22.75 4.99 -3.03
C LEU A 261 -23.85 5.96 -2.60
N GLU A 262 -24.78 6.32 -3.51
CA GLU A 262 -25.95 7.13 -3.17
C GLU A 262 -26.85 6.44 -2.12
N ASN A 263 -27.05 5.14 -2.24
CA ASN A 263 -27.78 4.36 -1.26
C ASN A 263 -27.03 4.29 0.08
N ILE A 264 -25.73 4.00 0.06
CA ILE A 264 -24.89 3.92 1.28
C ILE A 264 -24.88 5.26 2.01
N LYS A 265 -24.86 6.39 1.31
CA LYS A 265 -24.90 7.72 1.90
C LYS A 265 -26.09 7.94 2.83
N GLN A 266 -27.20 7.25 2.61
CA GLN A 266 -28.41 7.33 3.44
C GLN A 266 -28.37 6.39 4.66
N LEU A 267 -27.44 5.44 4.70
CA LEU A 267 -27.35 4.46 5.79
C LEU A 267 -26.64 5.04 7.01
N LYS A 268 -26.92 4.47 8.17
CA LYS A 268 -26.31 4.82 9.45
C LYS A 268 -25.43 3.69 9.97
N GLY A 269 -24.47 4.05 10.81
CA GLY A 269 -23.50 3.12 11.37
C GLY A 269 -22.38 2.74 10.40
N PRO A 270 -21.54 1.77 10.79
CA PRO A 270 -20.38 1.39 9.99
C PRO A 270 -20.78 0.59 8.74
N GLN A 271 -20.38 1.07 7.59
CA GLN A 271 -20.64 0.47 6.27
C GLN A 271 -19.33 -0.02 5.66
N PHE A 272 -19.37 -1.17 5.00
CA PHE A 272 -18.23 -1.75 4.30
C PHE A 272 -18.61 -2.08 2.85
N LEU A 273 -18.05 -1.35 1.91
CA LEU A 273 -18.25 -1.56 0.48
C LEU A 273 -17.03 -2.31 -0.10
N HIS A 274 -17.26 -3.50 -0.60
CA HIS A 274 -16.24 -4.29 -1.30
C HIS A 274 -16.39 -4.10 -2.80
N ILE A 275 -15.39 -3.48 -3.43
CA ILE A 275 -15.32 -3.31 -4.89
C ILE A 275 -14.15 -4.12 -5.45
N VAL A 276 -14.31 -4.58 -6.68
CA VAL A 276 -13.28 -5.30 -7.43
C VAL A 276 -12.81 -4.44 -8.57
N THR A 277 -11.52 -4.16 -8.64
CA THR A 277 -10.91 -3.38 -9.71
C THR A 277 -9.73 -4.13 -10.33
N ARG A 278 -9.26 -3.60 -11.45
CA ARG A 278 -8.10 -4.13 -12.15
C ARG A 278 -6.99 -3.09 -12.23
N LYS A 279 -5.82 -3.43 -11.72
CA LYS A 279 -4.62 -2.58 -11.90
C LYS A 279 -4.30 -2.43 -13.37
N GLY A 280 -4.00 -1.21 -13.78
CA GLY A 280 -3.67 -0.92 -15.18
C GLY A 280 -4.87 -0.80 -16.12
N GLN A 281 -6.09 -0.80 -15.60
CA GLN A 281 -7.34 -0.75 -16.38
C GLN A 281 -7.30 0.26 -17.53
N GLY A 282 -7.57 -0.21 -18.75
CA GLY A 282 -7.61 0.61 -19.95
C GLY A 282 -6.26 0.87 -20.62
N TYR A 283 -5.16 0.37 -20.06
CA TYR A 283 -3.85 0.37 -20.72
C TYR A 283 -3.28 -1.04 -20.76
N LYS A 284 -3.34 -1.66 -21.92
CA LYS A 284 -3.05 -3.09 -22.11
C LYS A 284 -1.71 -3.54 -21.53
N LEU A 285 -0.65 -2.77 -21.74
CA LEU A 285 0.68 -3.13 -21.23
C LEU A 285 0.73 -3.15 -19.69
N ALA A 286 0.02 -2.24 -19.01
CA ALA A 286 -0.08 -2.24 -17.56
C ALA A 286 -1.02 -3.32 -17.02
N GLU A 287 -2.03 -3.72 -17.79
CA GLU A 287 -2.91 -4.86 -17.44
C GLU A 287 -2.17 -6.19 -17.54
N GLU A 288 -1.26 -6.34 -18.50
CA GLU A 288 -0.45 -7.53 -18.70
C GLU A 288 0.69 -7.66 -17.66
N ASP A 289 1.29 -6.55 -17.25
CA ASP A 289 2.35 -6.52 -16.22
C ASP A 289 2.16 -5.37 -15.22
N PRO A 290 1.17 -5.49 -14.33
CA PRO A 290 0.88 -4.42 -13.36
C PRO A 290 1.99 -4.17 -12.33
N ILE A 291 2.91 -5.12 -12.15
CA ILE A 291 4.06 -4.97 -11.26
C ILE A 291 5.09 -4.04 -11.89
N ALA A 292 5.46 -4.27 -13.14
CA ALA A 292 6.39 -3.39 -13.86
C ALA A 292 5.85 -1.95 -13.96
N TYR A 293 4.52 -1.82 -14.18
CA TYR A 293 3.84 -0.53 -14.25
C TYR A 293 3.32 -0.02 -12.90
N HIS A 294 3.71 -0.62 -11.78
CA HIS A 294 3.35 -0.10 -10.46
C HIS A 294 3.97 1.27 -10.19
N GLY A 295 5.27 1.41 -10.46
CA GLY A 295 6.01 2.66 -10.27
C GLY A 295 7.01 2.93 -11.40
N PRO A 296 6.54 3.09 -12.66
CA PRO A 296 7.43 3.28 -13.79
C PRO A 296 8.15 4.64 -13.73
N GLY A 297 9.33 4.68 -14.34
CA GLY A 297 9.96 5.94 -14.75
C GLY A 297 9.23 6.57 -15.94
N LYS A 298 9.89 7.49 -16.64
CA LYS A 298 9.37 8.07 -17.88
C LYS A 298 9.38 7.02 -19.00
N PHE A 299 8.32 6.99 -19.82
CA PHE A 299 8.20 6.07 -20.95
C PHE A 299 7.29 6.64 -22.04
N ASP A 300 7.33 6.05 -23.24
CA ASP A 300 6.39 6.31 -24.31
C ASP A 300 5.18 5.35 -24.17
N PRO A 301 3.94 5.84 -24.02
CA PRO A 301 2.78 4.98 -23.92
C PRO A 301 2.55 4.04 -25.12
N ALA A 302 3.01 4.42 -26.30
CA ALA A 302 2.89 3.59 -27.50
C ALA A 302 3.88 2.41 -27.50
N GLU A 303 5.07 2.59 -26.91
CA GLU A 303 6.13 1.58 -26.90
C GLU A 303 6.21 0.80 -25.57
N GLY A 304 5.71 1.39 -24.48
CA GLY A 304 5.82 0.84 -23.13
C GLY A 304 7.20 1.02 -22.50
N LEU A 305 7.46 0.28 -21.43
CA LEU A 305 8.71 0.33 -20.69
C LEU A 305 9.83 -0.34 -21.48
N LYS A 306 10.94 0.38 -21.68
CA LYS A 306 12.16 -0.17 -22.27
C LYS A 306 13.04 -0.77 -21.19
N LYS A 307 13.66 -1.91 -21.48
CA LYS A 307 14.70 -2.46 -20.60
C LYS A 307 15.89 -1.48 -20.58
N SER A 308 16.24 -1.03 -19.39
CA SER A 308 17.43 -0.21 -19.19
C SER A 308 18.69 -1.03 -19.47
N ALA A 309 19.70 -0.39 -20.05
CA ALA A 309 21.01 -1.01 -20.13
C ALA A 309 21.54 -1.34 -18.72
N PRO A 310 22.31 -2.42 -18.55
CA PRO A 310 22.94 -2.73 -17.27
C PRO A 310 23.76 -1.54 -16.76
N GLY A 311 23.35 -0.99 -15.62
CA GLY A 311 24.09 0.05 -14.93
C GLY A 311 25.02 -0.53 -13.86
N LYS A 312 25.63 0.34 -13.05
CA LYS A 312 26.30 -0.10 -11.82
C LYS A 312 25.28 -0.74 -10.89
N PRO A 313 25.62 -1.83 -10.16
CA PRO A 313 24.70 -2.48 -9.25
C PRO A 313 24.25 -1.50 -8.17
N THR A 314 22.97 -1.56 -7.83
CA THR A 314 22.42 -0.81 -6.70
C THR A 314 22.77 -1.52 -5.39
N TYR A 315 22.68 -0.79 -4.27
CA TYR A 315 22.83 -1.43 -2.95
C TYR A 315 21.81 -2.57 -2.72
N SER A 316 20.58 -2.43 -3.22
CA SER A 316 19.57 -3.50 -3.15
C SER A 316 20.03 -4.76 -3.92
N GLN A 317 20.67 -4.60 -5.09
CA GLN A 317 21.23 -5.72 -5.84
C GLN A 317 22.44 -6.33 -5.13
N VAL A 318 23.33 -5.53 -4.57
CA VAL A 318 24.46 -6.02 -3.75
C VAL A 318 23.97 -6.83 -2.56
N PHE A 319 22.93 -6.36 -1.87
CA PHE A 319 22.28 -7.09 -0.79
C PHE A 319 21.67 -8.41 -1.28
N GLY A 320 20.92 -8.40 -2.39
CA GLY A 320 20.29 -9.60 -2.92
C GLY A 320 21.30 -10.68 -3.34
N ASP A 321 22.40 -10.31 -3.96
CA ASP A 321 23.49 -11.20 -4.34
C ASP A 321 24.20 -11.76 -3.09
N TRP A 322 24.51 -10.90 -2.12
CA TRP A 322 25.09 -11.33 -0.84
C TRP A 322 24.16 -12.32 -0.12
N LEU A 323 22.85 -12.05 -0.11
CA LEU A 323 21.88 -12.92 0.57
C LEU A 323 21.88 -14.34 -0.02
N CYS A 324 21.92 -14.46 -1.34
CA CYS A 324 22.03 -15.76 -2.01
C CYS A 324 23.36 -16.46 -1.70
N ASP A 325 24.48 -15.74 -1.73
CA ASP A 325 25.80 -16.30 -1.44
C ASP A 325 25.90 -16.76 0.03
N MET A 326 25.40 -15.94 0.97
CA MET A 326 25.41 -16.26 2.39
C MET A 326 24.48 -17.45 2.71
N ALA A 327 23.35 -17.57 2.04
CA ALA A 327 22.43 -18.69 2.19
C ALA A 327 23.03 -20.02 1.71
N LYS A 328 23.93 -19.99 0.71
CA LYS A 328 24.70 -21.18 0.29
C LYS A 328 25.74 -21.58 1.33
N ALA A 329 26.29 -20.60 2.05
CA ALA A 329 27.33 -20.81 3.05
C ALA A 329 26.79 -21.20 4.44
N ASP A 330 25.59 -20.75 4.80
CA ASP A 330 24.95 -21.02 6.10
C ASP A 330 23.49 -21.45 5.91
N GLU A 331 23.21 -22.72 6.17
CA GLU A 331 21.85 -23.28 6.03
C GLU A 331 20.83 -22.71 7.02
N ARG A 332 21.29 -22.09 8.12
CA ARG A 332 20.44 -21.45 9.13
C ARG A 332 19.92 -20.09 8.68
N LEU A 333 20.47 -19.52 7.61
CA LEU A 333 20.06 -18.22 7.12
C LEU A 333 18.66 -18.32 6.52
N VAL A 334 17.78 -17.46 7.01
CA VAL A 334 16.42 -17.25 6.48
C VAL A 334 16.19 -15.75 6.26
N ALA A 335 15.31 -15.40 5.36
CA ALA A 335 15.03 -14.00 5.05
C ALA A 335 13.54 -13.70 5.11
N VAL A 336 13.21 -12.57 5.73
CA VAL A 336 11.86 -12.06 5.92
C VAL A 336 11.72 -10.69 5.28
N THR A 337 10.63 -10.46 4.57
CA THR A 337 10.29 -9.15 4.03
C THR A 337 8.81 -8.83 4.22
N PRO A 338 8.45 -7.59 4.61
CA PRO A 338 7.06 -7.16 4.63
C PRO A 338 6.65 -6.59 3.26
N ALA A 339 6.26 -7.48 2.33
CA ALA A 339 5.75 -7.16 0.99
C ALA A 339 6.73 -6.38 0.08
N MET A 340 8.05 -6.52 0.29
CA MET A 340 9.05 -5.74 -0.44
C MET A 340 10.06 -6.62 -1.22
N ARG A 341 9.57 -7.72 -1.80
CA ARG A 341 10.39 -8.68 -2.56
C ARG A 341 11.24 -8.01 -3.64
N GLU A 342 10.60 -7.28 -4.53
CA GLU A 342 11.23 -6.61 -5.67
C GLU A 342 12.10 -5.43 -5.21
N GLY A 343 11.53 -4.59 -4.37
CA GLY A 343 12.19 -3.37 -3.89
C GLY A 343 13.43 -3.62 -3.04
N SER A 344 13.49 -4.75 -2.34
CA SER A 344 14.63 -5.14 -1.51
C SER A 344 15.64 -6.02 -2.25
N GLY A 345 15.42 -6.32 -3.54
CA GLY A 345 16.35 -7.15 -4.33
C GLY A 345 16.31 -8.64 -4.00
N MET A 346 15.17 -9.17 -3.53
CA MET A 346 15.04 -10.55 -3.05
C MET A 346 14.43 -11.49 -4.08
N VAL A 347 14.20 -11.07 -5.32
CA VAL A 347 13.57 -11.92 -6.37
C VAL A 347 14.35 -13.22 -6.53
N ARG A 348 15.64 -13.13 -6.85
CA ARG A 348 16.51 -14.30 -7.02
C ARG A 348 16.53 -15.20 -5.77
N TYR A 349 16.65 -14.62 -4.59
CA TYR A 349 16.65 -15.37 -3.33
C TYR A 349 15.35 -16.16 -3.13
N SER A 350 14.20 -15.55 -3.42
CA SER A 350 12.90 -16.22 -3.30
C SER A 350 12.74 -17.40 -4.25
N GLU A 351 13.44 -17.39 -5.38
CA GLU A 351 13.44 -18.47 -6.38
C GLU A 351 14.45 -19.58 -6.07
N GLU A 352 15.67 -19.21 -5.63
CA GLU A 352 16.71 -20.19 -5.27
C GLU A 352 16.47 -20.84 -3.90
N PHE A 353 15.86 -20.14 -2.95
CA PHE A 353 15.64 -20.58 -1.56
C PHE A 353 14.19 -20.43 -1.09
N PRO A 354 13.19 -20.98 -1.80
CA PRO A 354 11.78 -20.73 -1.50
C PRO A 354 11.35 -21.18 -0.09
N LEU A 355 11.99 -22.17 0.50
CA LEU A 355 11.69 -22.66 1.86
C LEU A 355 12.34 -21.81 2.97
N ARG A 356 13.22 -20.89 2.61
CA ARG A 356 13.91 -19.97 3.53
C ARG A 356 13.57 -18.51 3.26
N TYR A 357 12.61 -18.26 2.39
CA TYR A 357 12.06 -16.95 2.05
C TYR A 357 10.65 -16.80 2.63
N PHE A 358 10.42 -15.72 3.36
CA PHE A 358 9.15 -15.43 4.01
C PHE A 358 8.69 -14.00 3.69
N ASP A 359 7.66 -13.88 2.86
CA ASP A 359 6.91 -12.64 2.70
C ASP A 359 5.72 -12.66 3.65
N VAL A 360 5.65 -11.70 4.56
CA VAL A 360 4.62 -11.64 5.60
C VAL A 360 3.49 -10.67 5.26
N GLY A 361 3.46 -10.13 4.03
CA GLY A 361 2.55 -9.05 3.65
C GLY A 361 2.97 -7.71 4.26
N ILE A 362 2.10 -6.71 4.15
CA ILE A 362 2.39 -5.38 4.72
C ILE A 362 2.15 -5.43 6.24
N ALA A 363 3.07 -6.06 6.96
CA ALA A 363 2.97 -6.33 8.39
C ALA A 363 4.35 -6.23 9.06
N GLU A 364 4.87 -5.03 9.18
CA GLU A 364 6.23 -4.76 9.65
C GLU A 364 6.45 -5.24 11.09
N GLN A 365 5.49 -5.03 11.98
CA GLN A 365 5.54 -5.49 13.38
C GLN A 365 5.66 -7.02 13.44
N HIS A 366 4.81 -7.71 12.66
CA HIS A 366 4.85 -9.16 12.57
C HIS A 366 6.18 -9.66 12.01
N ALA A 367 6.73 -9.01 10.98
CA ALA A 367 8.02 -9.36 10.38
C ALA A 367 9.13 -9.43 11.43
N VAL A 368 9.21 -8.43 12.29
CA VAL A 368 10.26 -8.33 13.34
C VAL A 368 10.08 -9.41 14.41
N THR A 369 8.89 -9.56 14.95
CA THR A 369 8.62 -10.56 16.01
C THR A 369 8.71 -12.00 15.46
N PHE A 370 8.28 -12.23 14.23
CA PHE A 370 8.43 -13.51 13.55
C PHE A 370 9.91 -13.89 13.39
N ALA A 371 10.75 -12.94 12.97
CA ALA A 371 12.19 -13.14 12.90
C ALA A 371 12.80 -13.43 14.29
N ALA A 372 12.34 -12.72 15.33
CA ALA A 372 12.79 -12.98 16.70
C ALA A 372 12.49 -14.42 17.13
N GLY A 373 11.28 -14.93 16.84
CA GLY A 373 10.90 -16.31 17.12
C GLY A 373 11.80 -17.33 16.42
N MET A 374 12.12 -17.09 15.15
CA MET A 374 13.04 -17.96 14.39
C MET A 374 14.46 -17.94 14.96
N ALA A 375 14.93 -16.78 15.45
CA ALA A 375 16.22 -16.65 16.09
C ALA A 375 16.30 -17.43 17.41
N CYS A 376 15.21 -17.49 18.18
CA CYS A 376 15.12 -18.32 19.39
C CYS A 376 15.34 -19.80 19.11
N GLU A 377 14.98 -20.28 17.94
CA GLU A 377 15.14 -21.68 17.50
C GLU A 377 16.44 -21.94 16.72
N GLY A 378 17.39 -21.00 16.79
CA GLY A 378 18.75 -21.17 16.24
C GLY A 378 18.91 -20.79 14.78
N LEU A 379 17.89 -20.26 14.12
CA LEU A 379 18.02 -19.71 12.78
C LEU A 379 18.71 -18.34 12.81
N ARG A 380 19.16 -17.89 11.67
CA ARG A 380 19.78 -16.58 11.47
C ARG A 380 18.93 -15.74 10.53
N PRO A 381 17.89 -15.08 11.04
CA PRO A 381 16.98 -14.31 10.21
C PRO A 381 17.59 -12.99 9.78
N VAL A 382 17.38 -12.65 8.51
CA VAL A 382 17.64 -11.34 7.91
C VAL A 382 16.29 -10.71 7.58
N VAL A 383 15.98 -9.58 8.20
CA VAL A 383 14.78 -8.79 7.90
C VAL A 383 15.16 -7.71 6.90
N ALA A 384 14.67 -7.86 5.66
CA ALA A 384 14.85 -6.87 4.61
C ALA A 384 13.67 -5.90 4.61
N ILE A 385 13.90 -4.70 5.10
CA ILE A 385 12.89 -3.68 5.32
C ILE A 385 13.45 -2.29 5.02
N TYR A 386 12.63 -1.40 4.47
CA TYR A 386 13.05 -0.01 4.29
C TYR A 386 13.20 0.70 5.64
N SER A 387 14.17 1.60 5.71
CA SER A 387 14.41 2.42 6.90
C SER A 387 13.12 3.09 7.42
N THR A 388 12.36 3.74 6.55
CA THR A 388 11.10 4.39 6.93
C THR A 388 10.04 3.41 7.45
N PHE A 389 9.95 2.20 6.90
CA PHE A 389 8.94 1.20 7.31
C PHE A 389 9.28 0.50 8.62
N LEU A 390 10.56 0.41 8.99
CA LEU A 390 10.96 -0.13 10.29
C LEU A 390 10.43 0.72 11.47
N GLN A 391 10.10 1.99 11.24
CA GLN A 391 9.46 2.83 12.26
C GLN A 391 8.20 2.17 12.83
N ARG A 392 7.43 1.42 12.02
CA ARG A 392 6.24 0.69 12.48
C ARG A 392 6.57 -0.56 13.30
N GLY A 393 7.76 -1.10 13.19
CA GLY A 393 8.27 -2.24 13.96
C GLY A 393 9.25 -1.85 15.08
N TYR A 394 9.28 -0.59 15.47
CA TYR A 394 10.26 -0.06 16.42
C TYR A 394 10.13 -0.68 17.82
N ASP A 395 8.91 -0.79 18.35
CA ASP A 395 8.67 -1.46 19.62
C ASP A 395 9.11 -2.93 19.57
N GLN A 396 8.79 -3.65 18.52
CA GLN A 396 9.15 -5.05 18.36
C GLN A 396 10.67 -5.24 18.22
N LEU A 397 11.37 -4.29 17.58
CA LEU A 397 12.82 -4.30 17.52
C LEU A 397 13.42 -4.15 18.91
N ILE A 398 12.89 -3.27 19.74
CA ILE A 398 13.35 -3.07 21.13
C ILE A 398 12.98 -4.28 21.98
N HIS A 399 11.68 -4.56 22.09
CA HIS A 399 11.12 -5.52 23.05
C HIS A 399 11.43 -6.97 22.67
N ASP A 400 11.20 -7.34 21.39
CA ASP A 400 11.25 -8.74 20.97
C ASP A 400 12.65 -9.17 20.51
N VAL A 401 13.50 -8.23 20.09
CA VAL A 401 14.83 -8.54 19.57
C VAL A 401 15.94 -8.04 20.47
N ALA A 402 16.01 -6.72 20.71
CA ALA A 402 17.20 -6.11 21.31
C ALA A 402 17.33 -6.40 22.81
N ILE A 403 16.26 -6.31 23.59
CA ILE A 403 16.27 -6.61 25.03
C ILE A 403 16.66 -8.08 25.27
N GLN A 404 16.21 -8.98 24.41
CA GLN A 404 16.53 -10.41 24.47
C GLN A 404 17.88 -10.75 23.82
N ASN A 405 18.55 -9.78 23.23
CA ASN A 405 19.84 -9.93 22.53
C ASN A 405 19.82 -11.03 21.46
N LEU A 406 18.74 -11.13 20.70
CA LEU A 406 18.56 -12.15 19.66
C LEU A 406 19.33 -11.82 18.38
N PRO A 407 19.92 -12.82 17.69
CA PRO A 407 20.74 -12.62 16.51
C PRO A 407 19.89 -12.39 15.25
N VAL A 408 19.17 -11.28 15.20
CA VAL A 408 18.41 -10.81 14.03
C VAL A 408 19.21 -9.75 13.32
N THR A 409 19.39 -9.90 12.01
CA THR A 409 20.02 -8.90 11.13
C THR A 409 18.96 -8.10 10.41
N PHE A 410 19.01 -6.78 10.53
CA PHE A 410 18.15 -5.85 9.80
C PHE A 410 18.91 -5.27 8.62
N ALA A 411 18.49 -5.59 7.41
CA ALA A 411 18.99 -4.98 6.18
C ALA A 411 18.07 -3.81 5.81
N LEU A 412 18.52 -2.58 6.13
CA LEU A 412 17.73 -1.37 6.00
C LEU A 412 18.03 -0.65 4.70
N ASP A 413 17.21 -0.88 3.70
CA ASP A 413 17.27 -0.19 2.42
C ASP A 413 16.66 1.23 2.52
N ARG A 414 16.94 2.09 1.57
CA ARG A 414 16.44 3.47 1.51
C ARG A 414 16.81 4.32 2.75
N GLY A 415 17.99 4.13 3.29
CA GLY A 415 18.54 5.05 4.28
C GLY A 415 18.85 6.42 3.66
N GLY A 416 18.52 7.51 4.36
CA GLY A 416 18.71 8.87 3.88
C GLY A 416 17.62 9.36 2.94
N LEU A 417 17.97 10.27 2.04
CA LEU A 417 17.05 10.88 1.09
C LEU A 417 16.73 9.91 -0.06
N VAL A 418 15.46 9.81 -0.44
CA VAL A 418 14.98 8.87 -1.46
C VAL A 418 14.44 9.55 -2.74
N GLY A 419 14.34 10.87 -2.76
CA GLY A 419 13.88 11.64 -3.91
C GLY A 419 12.37 11.71 -4.05
N GLY A 420 11.83 11.28 -5.17
CA GLY A 420 10.45 11.54 -5.59
C GLY A 420 9.31 11.09 -4.67
N ASP A 421 9.54 10.12 -3.79
CA ASP A 421 8.54 9.67 -2.81
C ASP A 421 8.46 10.60 -1.59
N GLY A 422 9.43 11.49 -1.42
CA GLY A 422 9.37 12.62 -0.49
C GLY A 422 9.59 12.26 0.97
N ALA A 423 9.15 13.17 1.84
CA ALA A 423 9.44 13.14 3.28
C ALA A 423 8.97 11.87 4.00
N THR A 424 7.89 11.27 3.56
CA THR A 424 7.31 10.05 4.17
C THR A 424 8.14 8.78 3.94
N HIS A 425 8.99 8.78 2.90
CA HIS A 425 9.83 7.64 2.53
C HIS A 425 11.32 7.85 2.83
N ASN A 426 11.74 9.05 3.22
CA ASN A 426 13.11 9.29 3.62
C ASN A 426 13.49 8.49 4.86
N GLY A 427 14.63 7.82 4.84
CA GLY A 427 15.23 7.13 5.97
C GLY A 427 15.99 8.09 6.87
N ALA A 428 15.31 9.09 7.44
CA ALA A 428 15.94 10.18 8.17
C ALA A 428 16.06 9.92 9.69
N PHE A 429 15.27 9.00 10.24
CA PHE A 429 15.16 8.82 11.69
C PHE A 429 15.90 7.58 12.22
N ASP A 430 16.29 6.66 11.35
CA ASP A 430 16.84 5.36 11.73
C ASP A 430 18.11 5.47 12.60
N TYR A 431 19.05 6.32 12.26
CA TYR A 431 20.22 6.54 13.11
C TYR A 431 19.85 7.02 14.51
N ALA A 432 18.90 7.94 14.61
CA ALA A 432 18.50 8.50 15.89
C ALA A 432 17.88 7.44 16.79
N TYR A 433 16.89 6.68 16.30
CA TYR A 433 16.19 5.71 17.13
C TYR A 433 16.97 4.39 17.31
N LEU A 434 17.74 3.93 16.31
CA LEU A 434 18.52 2.70 16.44
C LEU A 434 19.67 2.85 17.47
N ARG A 435 20.30 4.02 17.55
CA ARG A 435 21.38 4.28 18.48
C ARG A 435 20.96 4.31 19.96
N THR A 436 19.69 4.49 20.23
CA THR A 436 19.16 4.44 21.61
C THR A 436 18.84 3.02 22.07
N VAL A 437 18.82 2.05 21.13
CA VAL A 437 18.42 0.66 21.43
C VAL A 437 19.61 -0.12 21.99
N PRO A 438 19.45 -0.78 23.17
CA PRO A 438 20.52 -1.55 23.75
C PRO A 438 20.85 -2.79 22.91
N ASN A 439 22.09 -3.26 23.00
CA ASN A 439 22.60 -4.46 22.33
C ASN A 439 22.66 -4.39 20.80
N LEU A 440 22.10 -3.39 20.18
CA LEU A 440 22.03 -3.25 18.72
C LEU A 440 23.32 -2.65 18.15
N VAL A 441 23.92 -3.32 17.19
CA VAL A 441 25.04 -2.80 16.38
C VAL A 441 24.49 -2.16 15.12
N VAL A 442 24.87 -0.91 14.84
CA VAL A 442 24.42 -0.17 13.65
C VAL A 442 25.62 0.10 12.74
N MET A 443 25.49 -0.30 11.49
CA MET A 443 26.54 -0.17 10.47
C MET A 443 25.98 0.51 9.20
N ALA A 444 26.84 1.29 8.53
CA ALA A 444 26.49 1.96 7.27
C ALA A 444 27.68 1.92 6.31
N PRO A 445 27.58 1.19 5.19
CA PRO A 445 28.66 1.02 4.24
C PRO A 445 28.87 2.24 3.38
N SER A 446 30.14 2.48 2.98
CA SER A 446 30.52 3.52 2.05
C SER A 446 30.48 3.04 0.58
N ASP A 447 30.61 1.75 0.34
CA ASP A 447 30.67 1.14 -0.98
C ASP A 447 30.09 -0.28 -1.02
N ALA A 448 30.07 -0.89 -2.20
CA ALA A 448 29.53 -2.21 -2.45
C ALA A 448 30.25 -3.32 -1.68
N LYS A 449 31.59 -3.26 -1.60
CA LYS A 449 32.39 -4.26 -0.90
C LYS A 449 32.17 -4.19 0.61
N GLU A 450 32.20 -2.99 1.16
CA GLU A 450 31.95 -2.77 2.59
C GLU A 450 30.53 -3.17 2.98
N CYS A 451 29.54 -2.97 2.09
CA CYS A 451 28.19 -3.45 2.29
C CYS A 451 28.14 -4.97 2.52
N ARG A 452 28.77 -5.74 1.66
CA ARG A 452 28.86 -7.21 1.84
C ARG A 452 29.59 -7.60 3.12
N GLN A 453 30.68 -6.90 3.44
CA GLN A 453 31.44 -7.17 4.68
C GLN A 453 30.62 -6.86 5.94
N MET A 454 29.87 -5.77 5.95
CA MET A 454 29.02 -5.40 7.09
C MET A 454 27.84 -6.38 7.26
N LEU A 455 27.21 -6.80 6.17
CA LEU A 455 26.16 -7.81 6.20
C LEU A 455 26.67 -9.17 6.71
N THR A 456 27.85 -9.59 6.26
CA THR A 456 28.51 -10.80 6.74
C THR A 456 28.84 -10.68 8.24
N THR A 457 29.39 -9.57 8.64
CA THR A 457 29.67 -9.26 10.06
C THR A 457 28.40 -9.34 10.90
N ALA A 458 27.31 -8.69 10.44
CA ALA A 458 26.05 -8.66 11.17
C ALA A 458 25.51 -10.05 11.49
N VAL A 459 25.53 -10.96 10.49
CA VAL A 459 25.08 -12.36 10.66
C VAL A 459 25.99 -13.14 11.61
N GLN A 460 27.30 -12.85 11.60
CA GLN A 460 28.27 -13.59 12.41
C GLN A 460 28.38 -13.09 13.87
N LEU A 461 27.91 -11.85 14.15
CA LEU A 461 28.01 -11.28 15.50
C LEU A 461 27.21 -12.04 16.57
N GLY A 462 26.22 -12.82 16.21
CA GLY A 462 25.38 -13.55 17.16
C GLY A 462 24.55 -12.65 18.09
N LYS A 463 24.25 -11.43 17.68
CA LYS A 463 23.47 -10.42 18.40
C LYS A 463 22.74 -9.52 17.41
N PRO A 464 21.79 -8.67 17.87
CA PRO A 464 21.09 -7.76 16.99
C PRO A 464 22.03 -6.83 16.22
N ALA A 465 21.83 -6.72 14.92
CA ALA A 465 22.61 -5.82 14.08
C ALA A 465 21.76 -5.24 12.95
N ALA A 466 22.03 -4.00 12.58
CA ALA A 466 21.42 -3.30 11.47
C ALA A 466 22.50 -2.82 10.50
N VAL A 467 22.31 -3.10 9.20
CA VAL A 467 23.13 -2.55 8.12
C VAL A 467 22.23 -1.64 7.29
N ARG A 468 22.54 -0.37 7.26
CA ARG A 468 21.72 0.68 6.66
C ARG A 468 22.43 1.25 5.43
N TYR A 469 21.80 1.19 4.28
CA TYR A 469 22.35 1.66 3.00
C TYR A 469 21.33 2.50 2.21
N PRO A 470 21.81 3.41 1.34
CA PRO A 470 20.93 4.31 0.61
C PRO A 470 20.30 3.65 -0.62
N ARG A 471 19.29 4.31 -1.17
CA ARG A 471 18.79 4.04 -2.53
C ARG A 471 19.83 4.48 -3.56
N GLY A 472 20.09 3.63 -4.56
CA GLY A 472 20.93 4.00 -5.71
C GLY A 472 22.11 3.06 -5.96
N ALA A 473 22.97 3.45 -6.90
CA ALA A 473 24.13 2.67 -7.28
C ALA A 473 25.16 2.63 -6.15
N ALA A 474 25.69 1.43 -5.88
CA ALA A 474 26.78 1.24 -4.94
C ALA A 474 28.13 1.51 -5.65
N PRO A 475 29.00 2.36 -5.07
CA PRO A 475 30.34 2.54 -5.61
C PRO A 475 31.18 1.26 -5.49
N GLY A 476 32.17 1.13 -6.36
CA GLY A 476 33.16 0.04 -6.31
C GLY A 476 32.63 -1.31 -6.83
N ASP A 477 33.47 -2.31 -6.69
CA ASP A 477 33.15 -3.71 -6.99
C ASP A 477 32.77 -4.42 -5.70
N ALA A 478 31.62 -5.09 -5.69
CA ALA A 478 31.14 -5.83 -4.53
C ALA A 478 31.94 -7.10 -4.28
N GLY A 479 32.52 -7.71 -5.31
CA GLY A 479 33.10 -9.05 -5.25
C GLY A 479 32.05 -10.12 -4.90
N THR A 480 32.52 -11.31 -4.61
CA THR A 480 31.69 -12.47 -4.18
C THR A 480 32.03 -12.97 -2.79
N GLU A 481 33.04 -12.41 -2.16
CA GLU A 481 33.54 -12.87 -0.89
C GLU A 481 32.57 -12.62 0.27
N LEU A 482 32.56 -13.53 1.22
CA LEU A 482 31.81 -13.48 2.48
C LEU A 482 32.73 -13.18 3.67
N THR A 483 33.59 -12.19 3.50
CA THR A 483 34.57 -11.78 4.50
C THR A 483 33.92 -10.75 5.43
N ALA A 484 34.04 -10.98 6.74
CA ALA A 484 33.61 -10.00 7.74
C ALA A 484 34.56 -8.80 7.80
N LEU A 485 34.12 -7.72 8.42
CA LEU A 485 34.97 -6.58 8.76
C LEU A 485 36.12 -7.02 9.66
N PRO A 486 37.33 -6.45 9.50
CA PRO A 486 38.43 -6.70 10.43
C PRO A 486 38.04 -6.33 11.88
N PRO A 487 38.52 -7.11 12.87
CA PRO A 487 38.14 -6.88 14.30
C PRO A 487 38.35 -5.45 14.81
N HIS A 488 39.41 -4.77 14.34
CA HIS A 488 39.71 -3.39 14.73
C HIS A 488 38.68 -2.37 14.21
N GLN A 489 37.94 -2.68 13.13
CA GLN A 489 36.85 -1.85 12.63
C GLN A 489 35.56 -2.08 13.39
N ILE A 490 35.30 -3.30 13.85
CA ILE A 490 34.12 -3.63 14.65
C ILE A 490 34.13 -2.88 15.99
N THR A 491 35.28 -2.73 16.61
CA THR A 491 35.44 -1.99 17.88
C THR A 491 35.22 -0.48 17.73
N ARG A 492 35.39 0.08 16.54
CA ARG A 492 35.10 1.50 16.26
C ARG A 492 33.61 1.77 15.99
N LEU A 493 32.85 0.77 15.59
CA LEU A 493 31.43 0.91 15.20
C LEU A 493 30.47 0.85 16.38
N GLY A 494 30.92 0.70 17.57
CA GLY A 494 29.99 0.12 18.51
C GLY A 494 29.79 0.80 19.79
N ILE A 495 30.08 1.87 20.17
CA ILE A 495 29.51 2.42 21.41
C ILE A 495 29.60 3.95 21.35
N ALA A 496 28.53 4.60 20.96
CA ALA A 496 28.26 5.92 21.49
C ALA A 496 28.02 5.75 23.00
N ARG A 497 29.02 6.02 23.80
CA ARG A 497 28.88 6.27 25.22
C ARG A 497 28.27 7.64 25.42
#